data_c75e04d6f5539696c3da83e159e33c66
#
_entry.id   c75e04d6f5539696c3da83e159e33c66
#
_cell.length_a   1.000
_cell.length_b   1.000
_cell.length_c   1.000
_cell.angle_alpha   90.00
_cell.angle_beta   90.00
_cell.angle_gamma   90.00
#
_symmetry.space_group_name_H-M   'P 1'
#
loop_
_entity.id
_entity.type
_entity.pdbx_description
1 polymer ?
#
loop_
_entity_poly.entity_id
_entity_poly.type
_entity_poly.pdbx_seq_one_letter_code
_entity_poly.pdbx_strand_id
1 'polypeptide(L)'
;MAFKFTVLAVTLALTSSVASTTPQAQETYPSWPQWGGPTRDFHVASDALARSWPSGSPRELWRRPLGEGYSAVLVDGQTLVTMYRHNDNEIIIGLDANTGETRWEYSYEAPLAHDGYFDIWLNAAGPGPYSSPLIAEGIVYAVGVNGHFHAVDAQTGALRWSHNLVELFGLVDNNAFASSAVAYDGTVILPMGGSDHGVVAFDGETGAVVWESASFPLGPGSPRVIQLNGQDQLVVWGQQEVVGLDPRDGGRLWHQPHANDLGLNLSMPVWSTQQRLFISSAYNGGSRMIQLQSDRTGTTVQELWHTNRTRLHFSNAIEIGNLVIGSSGDFGPAFLTALNATTGEEVWRERSFARAHLLYADDVMILVDEDGELAIASVSADGIEVHARTALLEENAWTPPSLVGSTLYVRDRHEIMALDLGE
;
A
#
# COMPACT_ATOMS: atom_id res chain seq x y z
N MET A 1 86.51 44.57 14.54
CA MET A 1 86.18 43.16 14.36
C MET A 1 84.69 43.01 14.56
N ALA A 2 83.93 42.90 13.45
CA ALA A 2 82.45 42.78 13.52
C ALA A 2 82.12 41.37 13.08
N PHE A 3 81.55 40.59 13.98
CA PHE A 3 80.94 39.29 13.68
C PHE A 3 79.55 39.43 13.11
N LYS A 4 79.39 38.96 11.89
CA LYS A 4 78.00 38.81 11.26
C LYS A 4 77.45 37.43 11.62
N PHE A 5 76.33 37.39 12.34
CA PHE A 5 75.55 36.16 12.50
C PHE A 5 74.58 36.04 11.38
N THR A 6 74.67 34.91 10.64
CA THR A 6 73.70 34.56 9.60
C THR A 6 72.66 33.63 10.26
N VAL A 7 71.37 34.05 10.29
CA VAL A 7 70.27 33.23 10.76
C VAL A 7 69.72 32.48 9.55
N LEU A 8 69.74 31.15 9.61
CA LEU A 8 69.15 30.24 8.63
C LEU A 8 67.71 29.96 9.05
N ALA A 9 66.74 30.48 8.30
CA ALA A 9 65.32 30.18 8.46
C ALA A 9 64.98 28.87 7.75
N VAL A 10 64.63 27.84 8.52
CA VAL A 10 64.09 26.59 7.98
C VAL A 10 62.57 26.70 7.90
N THR A 11 62.04 26.78 6.69
CA THR A 11 60.58 26.78 6.45
C THR A 11 60.10 25.32 6.35
N LEU A 12 59.33 24.88 7.34
CA LEU A 12 58.67 23.57 7.31
C LEU A 12 57.36 23.71 6.54
N ALA A 13 57.29 23.12 5.35
CA ALA A 13 56.05 23.01 4.58
C ALA A 13 55.22 21.81 5.09
N LEU A 14 54.12 22.10 5.81
CA LEU A 14 53.12 21.10 6.15
C LEU A 14 52.22 20.85 4.95
N THR A 15 52.38 19.72 4.27
CA THR A 15 51.46 19.23 3.26
C THR A 15 50.31 18.48 3.96
N SER A 16 49.18 19.15 4.13
CA SER A 16 47.91 18.50 4.53
C SER A 16 47.34 17.71 3.37
N SER A 17 47.44 16.39 3.41
CA SER A 17 46.70 15.50 2.52
C SER A 17 45.21 15.50 2.93
N VAL A 18 44.37 16.17 2.17
CA VAL A 18 42.91 16.02 2.26
C VAL A 18 42.57 14.66 1.65
N ALA A 19 42.22 13.71 2.50
CA ALA A 19 41.66 12.44 2.08
C ALA A 19 40.25 12.74 1.50
N SER A 20 40.10 12.63 0.19
CA SER A 20 38.79 12.64 -0.47
C SER A 20 38.07 11.36 -0.08
N THR A 21 37.15 11.46 0.86
CA THR A 21 36.13 10.42 1.10
C THR A 21 35.18 10.48 -0.08
N THR A 22 35.29 9.57 -1.02
CA THR A 22 34.25 9.28 -2.01
C THR A 22 33.00 8.91 -1.22
N PRO A 23 31.83 9.52 -1.47
CA PRO A 23 30.58 9.05 -0.88
C PRO A 23 30.40 7.58 -1.30
N GLN A 24 30.38 6.69 -0.34
CA GLN A 24 30.00 5.32 -0.58
C GLN A 24 28.54 5.37 -1.05
N ALA A 25 28.26 4.91 -2.28
CA ALA A 25 26.90 4.75 -2.75
C ALA A 25 26.19 3.91 -1.70
N GLN A 26 25.16 4.47 -1.08
CA GLN A 26 24.31 3.75 -0.14
C GLN A 26 23.67 2.63 -0.96
N GLU A 27 24.01 1.38 -0.67
CA GLU A 27 23.33 0.24 -1.30
C GLU A 27 21.83 0.40 -0.97
N THR A 28 21.06 0.78 -1.96
CA THR A 28 19.60 0.80 -1.84
C THR A 28 19.15 -0.65 -1.92
N TYR A 29 18.91 -1.24 -0.75
CA TYR A 29 18.27 -2.55 -0.70
C TYR A 29 16.89 -2.44 -1.35
N PRO A 30 16.48 -3.43 -2.14
CA PRO A 30 15.11 -3.50 -2.64
C PRO A 30 14.15 -3.44 -1.45
N SER A 31 13.04 -2.70 -1.58
CA SER A 31 12.10 -2.51 -0.47
C SER A 31 10.67 -2.49 -0.97
N TRP A 32 9.73 -2.86 -0.08
CA TRP A 32 8.28 -2.78 -0.27
C TRP A 32 7.68 -2.12 0.99
N PRO A 33 7.85 -0.80 1.17
CA PRO A 33 7.67 -0.15 2.47
C PRO A 33 6.21 0.19 2.80
N GLN A 34 5.28 0.01 1.86
CA GLN A 34 3.88 0.41 2.01
C GLN A 34 2.93 -0.41 1.15
N TRP A 35 1.63 -0.26 1.39
CA TRP A 35 0.57 -0.78 0.53
C TRP A 35 0.79 -0.37 -0.93
N GLY A 36 0.83 -1.34 -1.84
CA GLY A 36 1.06 -1.11 -3.27
C GLY A 36 2.53 -0.89 -3.66
N GLY A 37 3.47 -1.14 -2.75
CA GLY A 37 4.91 -1.08 -3.02
C GLY A 37 5.50 0.33 -3.01
N PRO A 38 6.73 0.49 -3.52
CA PRO A 38 7.46 1.76 -3.44
C PRO A 38 6.71 2.96 -4.01
N THR A 39 5.98 2.76 -5.10
CA THR A 39 5.22 3.79 -5.84
C THR A 39 3.71 3.74 -5.60
N ARG A 40 3.24 2.84 -4.70
CA ARG A 40 1.81 2.63 -4.40
C ARG A 40 0.95 2.33 -5.64
N ASP A 41 1.46 1.56 -6.59
CA ASP A 41 0.76 1.21 -7.84
C ASP A 41 0.85 -0.26 -8.21
N PHE A 42 1.48 -1.08 -7.33
CA PHE A 42 1.73 -2.49 -7.57
C PHE A 42 2.60 -2.76 -8.79
N HIS A 43 3.40 -1.77 -9.20
CA HIS A 43 4.45 -1.94 -10.20
C HIS A 43 5.81 -1.89 -9.51
N VAL A 44 6.68 -2.81 -9.85
CA VAL A 44 8.03 -2.86 -9.31
C VAL A 44 8.99 -3.41 -10.37
N ALA A 45 10.22 -2.91 -10.36
CA ALA A 45 11.30 -3.60 -11.03
C ALA A 45 11.74 -4.78 -10.17
N SER A 46 12.03 -5.90 -10.78
CA SER A 46 12.51 -7.10 -10.09
C SER A 46 13.77 -7.64 -10.75
N ASP A 47 14.35 -8.65 -10.14
CA ASP A 47 15.33 -9.50 -10.81
C ASP A 47 14.58 -10.43 -11.78
N ALA A 48 15.29 -11.06 -12.72
CA ALA A 48 14.66 -11.91 -13.73
C ALA A 48 13.74 -12.97 -13.08
N LEU A 49 12.46 -12.94 -13.47
CA LEU A 49 11.43 -13.85 -12.95
C LEU A 49 11.25 -15.04 -13.88
N ALA A 50 11.23 -16.25 -13.27
CA ALA A 50 10.94 -17.46 -13.99
C ALA A 50 9.49 -17.46 -14.49
N ARG A 51 9.30 -17.80 -15.77
CA ARG A 51 7.96 -17.94 -16.36
C ARG A 51 7.39 -19.35 -16.19
N SER A 52 8.16 -20.27 -15.60
CA SER A 52 7.71 -21.64 -15.34
C SER A 52 8.42 -22.21 -14.12
N TRP A 53 7.75 -23.12 -13.44
CA TRP A 53 8.29 -23.81 -12.29
C TRP A 53 8.41 -25.30 -12.60
N PRO A 54 9.63 -25.85 -12.79
CA PRO A 54 9.84 -27.27 -13.16
C PRO A 54 9.23 -28.26 -12.19
N SER A 55 9.11 -27.90 -10.91
CA SER A 55 8.47 -28.72 -9.87
C SER A 55 6.95 -28.50 -9.76
N GLY A 56 6.36 -27.65 -10.61
CA GLY A 56 4.94 -27.30 -10.56
C GLY A 56 4.60 -26.16 -9.58
N SER A 57 5.57 -25.69 -8.77
CA SER A 57 5.43 -24.52 -7.90
C SER A 57 6.78 -23.81 -7.74
N PRO A 58 6.80 -22.52 -7.35
CA PRO A 58 8.05 -21.83 -7.05
C PRO A 58 8.73 -22.45 -5.83
N ARG A 59 10.03 -22.15 -5.67
CA ARG A 59 10.79 -22.63 -4.53
C ARG A 59 10.33 -21.91 -3.27
N GLU A 60 9.81 -22.65 -2.28
CA GLU A 60 9.51 -22.11 -0.97
C GLU A 60 10.83 -21.84 -0.21
N LEU A 61 11.02 -20.59 0.24
CA LEU A 61 12.15 -20.18 1.07
C LEU A 61 11.88 -20.48 2.54
N TRP A 62 10.70 -20.06 3.00
CA TRP A 62 10.19 -20.36 4.32
C TRP A 62 8.67 -20.18 4.37
N ARG A 63 8.04 -20.83 5.36
CA ARG A 63 6.61 -20.75 5.68
C ARG A 63 6.44 -20.82 7.20
N ARG A 64 5.49 -20.06 7.74
CA ARG A 64 5.16 -20.12 9.15
C ARG A 64 3.70 -19.77 9.43
N PRO A 65 3.14 -20.27 10.54
CA PRO A 65 1.87 -19.77 11.05
C PRO A 65 1.94 -18.29 11.39
N LEU A 66 0.85 -17.59 11.17
CA LEU A 66 0.59 -16.23 11.60
C LEU A 66 -0.83 -16.18 12.18
N GLY A 67 -1.16 -15.15 12.96
CA GLY A 67 -2.54 -14.95 13.41
C GLY A 67 -3.41 -14.33 12.34
N GLU A 68 -4.68 -14.14 12.65
CA GLU A 68 -5.69 -13.63 11.72
C GLU A 68 -5.37 -12.20 11.22
N GLY A 69 -5.85 -11.87 10.02
CA GLY A 69 -5.77 -10.52 9.44
C GLY A 69 -5.33 -10.49 7.99
N TYR A 70 -5.41 -9.30 7.41
CA TYR A 70 -5.18 -9.07 5.97
C TYR A 70 -4.14 -7.98 5.70
N SER A 71 -3.41 -7.54 6.71
CA SER A 71 -2.36 -6.54 6.53
C SER A 71 -1.31 -7.00 5.54
N ALA A 72 -0.96 -6.13 4.58
CA ALA A 72 0.09 -6.43 3.61
C ALA A 72 1.43 -6.71 4.29
N VAL A 73 2.25 -7.45 3.59
CA VAL A 73 3.62 -7.74 3.98
C VAL A 73 4.52 -6.63 3.47
N LEU A 74 5.18 -5.92 4.37
CA LEU A 74 6.13 -4.87 4.03
C LEU A 74 7.55 -5.38 4.23
N VAL A 75 8.48 -4.85 3.44
CA VAL A 75 9.89 -5.21 3.55
C VAL A 75 10.75 -3.96 3.46
N ASP A 76 11.66 -3.78 4.40
CA ASP A 76 12.71 -2.77 4.36
C ASP A 76 14.05 -3.42 4.74
N GLY A 77 14.91 -3.57 3.74
CA GLY A 77 16.15 -4.32 3.86
C GLY A 77 15.90 -5.77 4.27
N GLN A 78 16.37 -6.16 5.45
CA GLN A 78 16.21 -7.51 5.99
C GLN A 78 15.04 -7.65 6.97
N THR A 79 14.28 -6.58 7.20
CA THR A 79 13.14 -6.60 8.11
C THR A 79 11.84 -6.66 7.32
N LEU A 80 11.06 -7.71 7.57
CA LEU A 80 9.70 -7.84 7.09
C LEU A 80 8.76 -7.43 8.21
N VAL A 81 7.74 -6.62 7.89
CA VAL A 81 6.74 -6.14 8.84
C VAL A 81 5.34 -6.44 8.35
N THR A 82 4.48 -6.92 9.22
CA THR A 82 3.05 -7.06 8.99
C THR A 82 2.28 -6.91 10.31
N MET A 83 0.96 -7.07 10.27
CA MET A 83 0.11 -7.11 11.47
C MET A 83 -0.74 -8.36 11.47
N TYR A 84 -1.09 -8.82 12.66
CA TYR A 84 -2.03 -9.92 12.85
C TYR A 84 -2.77 -9.79 14.18
N ARG A 85 -3.83 -10.56 14.34
CA ARG A 85 -4.60 -10.67 15.59
C ARG A 85 -4.41 -12.05 16.21
N HIS A 86 -4.25 -12.05 17.52
CA HIS A 86 -4.32 -13.25 18.33
C HIS A 86 -5.18 -12.98 19.56
N ASN A 87 -6.33 -13.63 19.65
CA ASN A 87 -7.36 -13.35 20.65
C ASN A 87 -7.79 -11.87 20.62
N ASP A 88 -7.79 -11.20 21.79
CA ASP A 88 -8.15 -9.79 21.94
C ASP A 88 -6.98 -8.82 21.70
N ASN A 89 -5.85 -9.31 21.18
CA ASN A 89 -4.70 -8.46 20.89
C ASN A 89 -4.46 -8.35 19.40
N GLU A 90 -4.10 -7.16 18.95
CA GLU A 90 -3.44 -6.94 17.68
C GLU A 90 -1.94 -6.81 17.90
N ILE A 91 -1.17 -7.35 16.97
CA ILE A 91 0.29 -7.46 17.05
C ILE A 91 0.91 -6.90 15.77
N ILE A 92 1.83 -5.96 15.94
CA ILE A 92 2.76 -5.54 14.89
C ILE A 92 3.99 -6.42 15.04
N ILE A 93 4.36 -7.14 13.98
CA ILE A 93 5.47 -8.08 14.02
C ILE A 93 6.55 -7.72 13.01
N GLY A 94 7.79 -7.76 13.46
CA GLY A 94 8.98 -7.71 12.62
C GLY A 94 9.62 -9.09 12.51
N LEU A 95 9.80 -9.56 11.28
CA LEU A 95 10.43 -10.83 10.96
C LEU A 95 11.75 -10.60 10.24
N ASP A 96 12.63 -11.59 10.26
CA ASP A 96 13.73 -11.68 9.30
C ASP A 96 13.16 -12.06 7.93
N ALA A 97 13.37 -11.20 6.93
CA ALA A 97 12.80 -11.40 5.59
C ALA A 97 13.30 -12.68 4.90
N ASN A 98 14.52 -13.16 5.23
CA ASN A 98 15.12 -14.33 4.62
C ASN A 98 14.73 -15.64 5.28
N THR A 99 14.39 -15.62 6.58
CA THR A 99 14.17 -16.85 7.38
C THR A 99 12.76 -16.95 7.95
N GLY A 100 12.00 -15.85 7.99
CA GLY A 100 10.71 -15.79 8.66
C GLY A 100 10.78 -15.81 10.19
N GLU A 101 11.97 -15.79 10.78
CA GLU A 101 12.15 -15.78 12.24
C GLU A 101 11.70 -14.44 12.83
N THR A 102 11.04 -14.47 14.00
CA THR A 102 10.61 -13.27 14.70
C THR A 102 11.82 -12.50 15.22
N ARG A 103 11.92 -11.22 14.82
CA ARG A 103 12.91 -10.27 15.36
C ARG A 103 12.35 -9.53 16.57
N TRP A 104 11.08 -9.07 16.46
CA TRP A 104 10.37 -8.36 17.52
C TRP A 104 8.84 -8.44 17.32
N GLU A 105 8.11 -8.21 18.40
CA GLU A 105 6.66 -8.06 18.40
C GLU A 105 6.26 -6.89 19.31
N TYR A 106 5.30 -6.10 18.85
CA TYR A 106 4.63 -5.10 19.65
C TYR A 106 3.12 -5.44 19.71
N SER A 107 2.66 -5.83 20.90
CA SER A 107 1.28 -6.27 21.14
C SER A 107 0.51 -5.24 21.96
N TYR A 108 -0.76 -5.03 21.64
CA TYR A 108 -1.68 -4.16 22.37
C TYR A 108 -3.08 -4.76 22.41
N GLU A 109 -3.84 -4.41 23.46
CA GLU A 109 -5.22 -4.84 23.59
C GLU A 109 -6.10 -4.13 22.57
N ALA A 110 -6.91 -4.89 21.86
CA ALA A 110 -7.84 -4.43 20.85
C ALA A 110 -9.10 -5.31 20.83
N PRO A 111 -9.86 -5.36 21.94
CA PRO A 111 -11.06 -6.19 22.03
C PRO A 111 -12.05 -5.74 20.94
N LEU A 112 -12.69 -6.73 20.28
CA LEU A 112 -13.67 -6.45 19.24
C LEU A 112 -14.98 -5.96 19.88
N ALA A 113 -15.51 -4.86 19.38
CA ALA A 113 -16.87 -4.46 19.70
C ALA A 113 -17.84 -5.38 18.94
N HIS A 114 -18.74 -6.02 19.69
CA HIS A 114 -19.83 -6.80 19.12
C HIS A 114 -21.07 -5.90 18.98
N ASP A 115 -21.18 -5.20 17.86
CA ASP A 115 -22.45 -4.58 17.46
C ASP A 115 -22.97 -5.28 16.19
N GLY A 116 -24.27 -5.29 16.01
CA GLY A 116 -24.94 -6.14 15.00
C GLY A 116 -24.49 -5.96 13.55
N TYR A 117 -23.89 -4.82 13.20
CA TYR A 117 -23.32 -4.59 11.86
C TYR A 117 -21.91 -5.17 11.74
N PHE A 118 -21.11 -5.01 12.78
CA PHE A 118 -19.76 -5.56 12.86
C PHE A 118 -19.77 -7.10 12.88
N ASP A 119 -20.78 -7.69 13.55
CA ASP A 119 -20.94 -9.16 13.59
C ASP A 119 -21.16 -9.79 12.21
N ILE A 120 -21.82 -9.08 11.27
CA ILE A 120 -21.96 -9.55 9.89
C ILE A 120 -20.60 -9.60 9.19
N TRP A 121 -19.77 -8.58 9.37
CA TRP A 121 -18.43 -8.51 8.81
C TRP A 121 -17.48 -9.49 9.45
N LEU A 122 -17.54 -9.67 10.79
CA LEU A 122 -16.75 -10.66 11.51
C LEU A 122 -16.96 -12.08 10.97
N ASN A 123 -18.20 -12.43 10.65
CA ASN A 123 -18.50 -13.73 10.08
C ASN A 123 -18.03 -13.90 8.64
N ALA A 124 -17.96 -12.82 7.86
CA ALA A 124 -17.55 -12.86 6.45
C ALA A 124 -16.06 -12.65 6.26
N ALA A 125 -15.50 -11.67 6.96
CA ALA A 125 -14.12 -11.20 6.76
C ALA A 125 -13.18 -11.54 7.92
N GLY A 126 -13.69 -11.99 9.08
CA GLY A 126 -12.88 -12.22 10.28
C GLY A 126 -12.53 -10.92 11.01
N PRO A 127 -11.73 -11.00 12.09
CA PRO A 127 -11.56 -9.92 13.05
C PRO A 127 -10.53 -8.83 12.66
N GLY A 128 -9.94 -8.89 11.48
CA GLY A 128 -8.84 -7.99 11.07
C GLY A 128 -7.50 -8.34 11.76
N PRO A 129 -6.50 -7.45 11.70
CA PRO A 129 -6.53 -6.10 11.14
C PRO A 129 -6.74 -6.06 9.62
N TYR A 130 -7.40 -4.99 9.16
CA TYR A 130 -7.70 -4.80 7.73
C TYR A 130 -6.76 -3.79 7.06
N SER A 131 -6.22 -2.83 7.81
CA SER A 131 -5.23 -1.88 7.32
C SER A 131 -3.85 -2.53 7.18
N SER A 132 -3.01 -1.95 6.36
CA SER A 132 -1.61 -2.33 6.26
C SER A 132 -0.72 -1.29 6.94
N PRO A 133 0.35 -1.69 7.61
CA PRO A 133 1.32 -0.75 8.14
C PRO A 133 2.01 0.05 7.02
N LEU A 134 2.80 1.02 7.42
CA LEU A 134 3.67 1.84 6.57
C LEU A 134 5.05 1.89 7.23
N ILE A 135 6.11 1.72 6.45
CA ILE A 135 7.49 1.96 6.92
C ILE A 135 7.99 3.24 6.27
N ALA A 136 8.35 4.23 7.08
CA ALA A 136 8.99 5.45 6.62
C ALA A 136 10.01 5.93 7.65
N GLU A 137 11.18 6.34 7.20
CA GLU A 137 12.26 6.92 8.03
C GLU A 137 12.63 6.05 9.24
N GLY A 138 12.60 4.72 9.09
CA GLY A 138 12.93 3.76 10.15
C GLY A 138 11.83 3.59 11.22
N ILE A 139 10.62 4.08 10.96
CA ILE A 139 9.45 3.96 11.82
C ILE A 139 8.38 3.14 11.10
N VAL A 140 7.73 2.24 11.82
CA VAL A 140 6.52 1.53 11.37
C VAL A 140 5.31 2.23 11.96
N TYR A 141 4.41 2.68 11.09
CA TYR A 141 3.12 3.24 11.47
C TYR A 141 2.02 2.22 11.18
N ALA A 142 1.22 1.92 12.18
CA ALA A 142 0.20 0.90 12.08
C ALA A 142 -1.08 1.32 12.80
N VAL A 143 -2.22 1.20 12.13
CA VAL A 143 -3.53 1.46 12.71
C VAL A 143 -4.31 0.15 12.84
N GLY A 144 -4.81 -0.12 14.04
CA GLY A 144 -5.64 -1.28 14.35
C GLY A 144 -7.11 -1.05 14.03
N VAL A 145 -7.88 -2.14 14.04
CA VAL A 145 -9.34 -2.14 13.75
C VAL A 145 -10.10 -1.12 14.60
N ASN A 146 -9.73 -0.97 15.87
CA ASN A 146 -10.39 -0.08 16.83
C ASN A 146 -9.84 1.35 16.85
N GLY A 147 -8.97 1.71 15.88
CA GLY A 147 -8.38 3.04 15.80
C GLY A 147 -7.21 3.26 16.75
N HIS A 148 -6.57 2.21 17.26
CA HIS A 148 -5.27 2.34 17.92
C HIS A 148 -4.20 2.57 16.87
N PHE A 149 -3.58 3.74 16.88
CA PHE A 149 -2.54 4.13 15.95
C PHE A 149 -1.19 4.20 16.66
N HIS A 150 -0.24 3.41 16.18
CA HIS A 150 1.07 3.22 16.78
C HIS A 150 2.17 3.57 15.83
N ALA A 151 3.21 4.21 16.34
CA ALA A 151 4.51 4.33 15.70
C ALA A 151 5.53 3.54 16.52
N VAL A 152 6.15 2.56 15.89
CA VAL A 152 7.19 1.74 16.53
C VAL A 152 8.48 1.80 15.71
N ASP A 153 9.61 1.62 16.37
CA ASP A 153 10.91 1.55 15.72
C ASP A 153 10.98 0.31 14.81
N ALA A 154 11.32 0.47 13.55
CA ALA A 154 11.31 -0.61 12.57
C ALA A 154 12.32 -1.73 12.85
N GLN A 155 13.41 -1.45 13.57
CA GLN A 155 14.45 -2.43 13.87
C GLN A 155 14.19 -3.21 15.17
N THR A 156 13.53 -2.55 16.15
CA THR A 156 13.44 -3.08 17.52
C THR A 156 12.01 -3.33 17.99
N GLY A 157 10.99 -2.79 17.28
CA GLY A 157 9.59 -2.80 17.72
C GLY A 157 9.30 -1.90 18.92
N ALA A 158 10.28 -1.08 19.38
CA ALA A 158 10.08 -0.20 20.51
C ALA A 158 9.05 0.89 20.19
N LEU A 159 8.05 1.06 21.06
CA LEU A 159 7.05 2.10 20.91
C LEU A 159 7.71 3.49 20.96
N ARG A 160 7.40 4.32 19.96
CA ARG A 160 7.78 5.75 19.93
C ARG A 160 6.63 6.62 20.41
N TRP A 161 5.45 6.45 19.83
CA TRP A 161 4.22 7.11 20.27
C TRP A 161 3.00 6.28 19.88
N SER A 162 1.87 6.56 20.51
CA SER A 162 0.58 5.93 20.18
C SER A 162 -0.59 6.87 20.45
N HIS A 163 -1.69 6.68 19.72
CA HIS A 163 -2.95 7.35 19.90
C HIS A 163 -4.12 6.34 19.89
N ASN A 164 -5.12 6.58 20.70
CA ASN A 164 -6.46 6.05 20.48
C ASN A 164 -7.23 7.13 19.68
N LEU A 165 -7.39 6.91 18.39
CA LEU A 165 -7.99 7.89 17.48
C LEU A 165 -9.46 8.15 17.79
N VAL A 166 -10.17 7.14 18.26
CA VAL A 166 -11.58 7.28 18.67
C VAL A 166 -11.71 8.23 19.85
N GLU A 167 -10.87 8.09 20.86
CA GLU A 167 -10.84 8.99 22.03
C GLU A 167 -10.32 10.39 21.66
N LEU A 168 -9.24 10.44 20.86
CA LEU A 168 -8.58 11.71 20.51
C LEU A 168 -9.51 12.64 19.72
N PHE A 169 -10.30 12.07 18.79
CA PHE A 169 -11.17 12.84 17.89
C PHE A 169 -12.66 12.69 18.20
N GLY A 170 -13.04 11.97 19.25
CA GLY A 170 -14.43 11.81 19.63
C GLY A 170 -15.29 11.10 18.56
N LEU A 171 -14.71 10.15 17.83
CA LEU A 171 -15.39 9.44 16.75
C LEU A 171 -16.51 8.57 17.30
N VAL A 172 -17.73 8.74 16.80
CA VAL A 172 -18.93 8.07 17.30
C VAL A 172 -19.27 6.81 16.50
N ASP A 173 -18.98 6.80 15.21
CA ASP A 173 -19.22 5.66 14.31
C ASP A 173 -17.94 4.88 14.11
N ASN A 174 -17.87 3.74 14.76
CA ASN A 174 -16.72 2.85 14.72
C ASN A 174 -16.84 1.83 13.56
N ASN A 175 -16.91 2.34 12.32
CA ASN A 175 -16.63 1.49 11.18
C ASN A 175 -15.14 1.17 11.24
N ALA A 176 -14.78 -0.10 11.39
CA ALA A 176 -13.42 -0.58 11.54
C ALA A 176 -12.41 0.19 10.66
N PHE A 177 -11.29 0.60 11.24
CA PHE A 177 -10.23 1.27 10.49
C PHE A 177 -9.61 0.28 9.50
N ALA A 178 -9.78 0.54 8.20
CA ALA A 178 -9.28 -0.31 7.13
C ALA A 178 -8.32 0.43 6.17
N SER A 179 -8.32 1.76 6.20
CA SER A 179 -7.41 2.58 5.39
C SER A 179 -5.99 2.48 5.91
N SER A 180 -5.03 2.29 5.01
CA SER A 180 -3.59 2.32 5.32
C SER A 180 -3.07 3.75 5.22
N ALA A 181 -2.20 4.15 6.13
CA ALA A 181 -1.58 5.46 6.14
C ALA A 181 -0.66 5.69 4.92
N VAL A 182 -0.33 6.95 4.65
CA VAL A 182 0.68 7.36 3.68
C VAL A 182 1.63 8.38 4.29
N ALA A 183 2.93 8.26 4.00
CA ALA A 183 3.92 9.25 4.42
C ALA A 183 4.02 10.39 3.41
N TYR A 184 4.24 11.60 3.91
CA TYR A 184 4.53 12.78 3.10
C TYR A 184 5.33 13.82 3.91
N ASP A 185 6.54 14.11 3.46
CA ASP A 185 7.41 15.18 3.99
C ASP A 185 7.49 15.20 5.54
N GLY A 186 7.90 14.08 6.13
CA GLY A 186 8.04 13.91 7.58
C GLY A 186 6.70 13.75 8.33
N THR A 187 5.57 13.78 7.63
CA THR A 187 4.26 13.49 8.22
C THR A 187 3.75 12.10 7.84
N VAL A 188 2.87 11.57 8.67
CA VAL A 188 2.07 10.39 8.37
C VAL A 188 0.59 10.79 8.31
N ILE A 189 -0.04 10.53 7.16
CA ILE A 189 -1.39 10.99 6.87
C ILE A 189 -2.34 9.79 6.89
N LEU A 190 -3.42 9.91 7.66
CA LEU A 190 -4.43 8.88 7.82
C LEU A 190 -5.82 9.42 7.55
N PRO A 191 -6.61 8.77 6.69
CA PRO A 191 -8.04 9.01 6.60
C PRO A 191 -8.74 8.56 7.89
N MET A 192 -9.54 9.45 8.49
CA MET A 192 -10.15 9.24 9.79
C MET A 192 -11.64 8.97 9.73
N GLY A 193 -12.34 9.71 8.88
CA GLY A 193 -13.79 9.74 8.85
C GLY A 193 -14.40 10.36 10.12
N GLY A 194 -15.34 11.22 9.95
CA GLY A 194 -16.00 11.90 11.06
C GLY A 194 -16.47 13.27 10.66
N SER A 195 -17.24 13.93 11.52
CA SER A 195 -17.91 15.18 11.17
C SER A 195 -16.95 16.35 10.96
N ASP A 196 -15.75 16.31 11.53
CA ASP A 196 -14.81 17.45 11.49
C ASP A 196 -13.36 17.03 11.16
N HIS A 197 -13.12 15.73 10.93
CA HIS A 197 -11.78 15.17 10.76
C HIS A 197 -11.76 14.18 9.58
N GLY A 198 -11.87 14.68 8.35
CA GLY A 198 -11.86 13.81 7.17
C GLY A 198 -10.54 13.05 7.03
N VAL A 199 -9.43 13.80 7.05
CA VAL A 199 -8.05 13.29 6.98
C VAL A 199 -7.21 14.06 7.98
N VAL A 200 -6.31 13.37 8.66
CA VAL A 200 -5.40 13.98 9.64
C VAL A 200 -3.95 13.63 9.29
N ALA A 201 -3.07 14.62 9.35
CA ALA A 201 -1.64 14.42 9.30
C ALA A 201 -1.03 14.57 10.68
N PHE A 202 -0.19 13.61 11.01
CA PHE A 202 0.59 13.59 12.25
C PHE A 202 2.06 13.79 11.92
N ASP A 203 2.79 14.50 12.76
CA ASP A 203 4.24 14.48 12.73
C ASP A 203 4.76 13.07 12.97
N GLY A 204 5.59 12.56 12.08
CA GLY A 204 6.03 11.17 12.11
C GLY A 204 6.83 10.81 13.36
N GLU A 205 7.66 11.72 13.87
CA GLU A 205 8.50 11.44 15.03
C GLU A 205 7.75 11.54 16.37
N THR A 206 6.86 12.53 16.48
CA THR A 206 6.23 12.89 17.76
C THR A 206 4.78 12.45 17.89
N GLY A 207 4.10 12.18 16.77
CA GLY A 207 2.66 11.91 16.72
C GLY A 207 1.79 13.14 16.93
N ALA A 208 2.36 14.35 16.98
CA ALA A 208 1.58 15.58 17.10
C ALA A 208 0.75 15.81 15.84
N VAL A 209 -0.50 16.27 15.99
CA VAL A 209 -1.33 16.67 14.85
C VAL A 209 -0.72 17.88 14.18
N VAL A 210 -0.46 17.79 12.88
CA VAL A 210 0.09 18.86 12.05
C VAL A 210 -1.04 19.64 11.36
N TRP A 211 -1.99 18.91 10.75
CA TRP A 211 -3.17 19.49 10.16
C TRP A 211 -4.33 18.50 10.12
N GLU A 212 -5.53 19.03 10.00
CA GLU A 212 -6.79 18.32 9.83
C GLU A 212 -7.53 18.89 8.62
N SER A 213 -8.03 18.02 7.74
CA SER A 213 -8.84 18.47 6.61
C SER A 213 -10.27 18.77 7.02
N ALA A 214 -10.98 19.50 6.15
CA ALA A 214 -12.42 19.66 6.29
C ALA A 214 -13.15 18.29 6.28
N SER A 215 -14.30 18.27 6.94
CA SER A 215 -15.17 17.11 7.05
C SER A 215 -15.68 16.60 5.71
N PHE A 216 -15.57 15.33 5.49
CA PHE A 216 -16.35 14.55 4.51
C PHE A 216 -16.49 13.11 5.00
N PRO A 217 -17.66 12.46 4.77
CA PRO A 217 -17.83 11.05 5.13
C PRO A 217 -16.80 10.19 4.40
N LEU A 218 -16.07 9.36 5.13
CA LEU A 218 -14.94 8.62 4.59
C LEU A 218 -15.36 7.27 4.00
N GLY A 219 -14.74 6.91 2.87
CA GLY A 219 -14.67 5.53 2.38
C GLY A 219 -13.41 4.84 2.94
N PRO A 220 -13.42 3.50 3.11
CA PRO A 220 -12.30 2.77 3.72
C PRO A 220 -11.09 2.55 2.80
N GLY A 221 -11.12 3.05 1.57
CA GLY A 221 -10.00 2.92 0.62
C GLY A 221 -8.76 3.72 1.06
N SER A 222 -7.59 3.14 0.86
CA SER A 222 -6.32 3.77 1.23
C SER A 222 -6.00 4.98 0.33
N PRO A 223 -5.47 6.08 0.91
CA PRO A 223 -5.12 7.29 0.16
C PRO A 223 -3.89 7.07 -0.71
N ARG A 224 -3.69 7.94 -1.68
CA ARG A 224 -2.52 7.94 -2.56
C ARG A 224 -2.04 9.37 -2.82
N VAL A 225 -0.74 9.60 -2.72
CA VAL A 225 -0.12 10.83 -3.23
C VAL A 225 0.15 10.66 -4.72
N ILE A 226 -0.28 11.62 -5.52
CA ILE A 226 0.01 11.74 -6.95
C ILE A 226 0.76 13.03 -7.23
N GLN A 227 1.51 13.06 -8.34
CA GLN A 227 2.12 14.30 -8.81
C GLN A 227 1.46 14.77 -10.09
N LEU A 228 0.93 15.98 -10.09
CA LEU A 228 0.28 16.62 -11.22
C LEU A 228 0.98 17.94 -11.55
N ASN A 229 1.69 17.99 -12.69
CA ASN A 229 2.44 19.17 -13.15
C ASN A 229 3.39 19.76 -12.09
N GLY A 230 4.06 18.90 -11.30
CA GLY A 230 4.98 19.29 -10.24
C GLY A 230 4.33 19.69 -8.92
N GLN A 231 3.00 19.56 -8.79
CA GLN A 231 2.27 19.70 -7.54
C GLN A 231 1.88 18.32 -7.01
N ASP A 232 2.24 18.02 -5.78
CA ASP A 232 1.80 16.82 -5.09
C ASP A 232 0.36 17.01 -4.60
N GLN A 233 -0.46 15.98 -4.77
CA GLN A 233 -1.86 15.98 -4.38
C GLN A 233 -2.21 14.65 -3.71
N LEU A 234 -2.88 14.70 -2.57
CA LEU A 234 -3.36 13.54 -1.85
C LEU A 234 -4.77 13.18 -2.34
N VAL A 235 -4.90 12.02 -2.97
CA VAL A 235 -6.19 11.48 -3.41
C VAL A 235 -6.77 10.62 -2.30
N VAL A 236 -8.01 10.93 -1.89
CA VAL A 236 -8.70 10.26 -0.79
C VAL A 236 -10.11 9.86 -1.20
N TRP A 237 -10.54 8.67 -0.79
CA TRP A 237 -11.90 8.21 -0.92
C TRP A 237 -12.82 8.77 0.16
N GLY A 238 -13.90 9.47 -0.26
CA GLY A 238 -15.09 9.67 0.54
C GLY A 238 -16.13 8.58 0.27
N GLN A 239 -17.23 8.56 1.03
CA GLN A 239 -18.33 7.61 0.78
C GLN A 239 -19.04 7.86 -0.55
N GLN A 240 -19.10 9.13 -0.99
CA GLN A 240 -19.85 9.55 -2.17
C GLN A 240 -19.00 10.31 -3.19
N GLU A 241 -17.72 10.48 -2.93
CA GLU A 241 -16.82 11.24 -3.78
C GLU A 241 -15.36 10.80 -3.62
N VAL A 242 -14.53 11.12 -4.60
CA VAL A 242 -13.08 11.15 -4.48
C VAL A 242 -12.65 12.60 -4.38
N VAL A 243 -11.75 12.91 -3.46
CA VAL A 243 -11.21 14.25 -3.26
C VAL A 243 -9.71 14.27 -3.48
N GLY A 244 -9.21 15.38 -4.01
CA GLY A 244 -7.80 15.73 -4.01
C GLY A 244 -7.55 16.82 -2.98
N LEU A 245 -6.59 16.58 -2.10
CA LEU A 245 -6.16 17.51 -1.06
C LEU A 245 -4.71 17.94 -1.29
N ASP A 246 -4.34 19.11 -0.81
CA ASP A 246 -2.94 19.47 -0.66
C ASP A 246 -2.35 18.68 0.52
N PRO A 247 -1.33 17.83 0.31
CA PRO A 247 -0.80 17.00 1.41
C PRO A 247 -0.07 17.82 2.48
N ARG A 248 0.22 19.11 2.25
CA ARG A 248 0.92 19.98 3.18
C ARG A 248 0.03 20.59 4.26
N ASP A 249 -1.26 20.79 3.94
CA ASP A 249 -2.19 21.51 4.84
C ASP A 249 -3.62 20.94 4.84
N GLY A 250 -3.90 19.87 4.06
CA GLY A 250 -5.23 19.28 3.96
C GLY A 250 -6.24 20.08 3.15
N GLY A 251 -5.82 21.18 2.52
CA GLY A 251 -6.68 22.04 1.71
C GLY A 251 -7.26 21.29 0.49
N ARG A 252 -8.58 21.43 0.26
CA ARG A 252 -9.26 20.76 -0.84
C ARG A 252 -8.91 21.40 -2.18
N LEU A 253 -8.34 20.63 -3.09
CA LEU A 253 -7.95 21.05 -4.44
C LEU A 253 -9.04 20.78 -5.47
N TRP A 254 -9.67 19.59 -5.41
CA TRP A 254 -10.72 19.17 -6.34
C TRP A 254 -11.57 18.06 -5.73
N HIS A 255 -12.67 17.72 -6.42
CA HIS A 255 -13.47 16.54 -6.11
C HIS A 255 -14.17 15.97 -7.35
N GLN A 256 -14.49 14.69 -7.28
CA GLN A 256 -15.29 13.96 -8.26
C GLN A 256 -16.38 13.17 -7.55
N PRO A 257 -17.67 13.40 -7.82
CA PRO A 257 -18.72 12.55 -7.31
C PRO A 257 -18.57 11.09 -7.76
N HIS A 258 -18.61 10.18 -6.80
CA HIS A 258 -18.61 8.73 -7.02
C HIS A 258 -19.24 8.03 -5.83
N ALA A 259 -20.52 7.76 -5.92
CA ALA A 259 -21.30 7.10 -4.88
C ALA A 259 -21.52 5.63 -5.21
N ASN A 260 -21.69 4.82 -4.19
CA ASN A 260 -22.24 3.48 -4.27
C ASN A 260 -23.29 3.28 -3.17
N ASP A 261 -24.06 2.20 -3.26
CA ASP A 261 -25.23 1.97 -2.39
C ASP A 261 -24.88 1.83 -0.89
N LEU A 262 -23.64 1.47 -0.56
CA LEU A 262 -23.19 1.24 0.81
C LEU A 262 -22.20 2.29 1.33
N GLY A 263 -21.72 3.22 0.50
CA GLY A 263 -20.66 4.17 0.85
C GLY A 263 -19.29 3.51 1.04
N LEU A 264 -19.11 2.26 0.58
CA LEU A 264 -17.91 1.47 0.74
C LEU A 264 -17.03 1.56 -0.52
N ASN A 265 -16.15 2.55 -0.55
CA ASN A 265 -15.12 2.71 -1.57
C ASN A 265 -13.81 2.13 -1.04
N LEU A 266 -13.44 0.93 -1.51
CA LEU A 266 -12.36 0.10 -0.94
C LEU A 266 -11.12 0.05 -1.84
N SER A 267 -11.32 -0.08 -3.16
CA SER A 267 -10.22 -0.23 -4.11
C SER A 267 -9.42 1.06 -4.24
N MET A 268 -8.10 0.99 -4.09
CA MET A 268 -7.24 2.17 -4.21
C MET A 268 -7.27 2.74 -5.63
N PRO A 269 -7.38 4.08 -5.81
CA PRO A 269 -7.34 4.72 -7.13
C PRO A 269 -6.04 4.42 -7.88
N VAL A 270 -6.13 4.19 -9.20
CA VAL A 270 -4.97 3.96 -10.08
C VAL A 270 -4.61 5.26 -10.79
N TRP A 271 -3.40 5.73 -10.59
CA TRP A 271 -2.86 6.93 -11.24
C TRP A 271 -1.99 6.56 -12.44
N SER A 272 -2.28 7.12 -13.59
CA SER A 272 -1.52 6.89 -14.81
C SER A 272 -0.58 8.04 -15.15
N THR A 273 0.46 7.73 -15.93
CA THR A 273 1.42 8.72 -16.46
C THR A 273 0.78 9.76 -17.39
N GLN A 274 -0.45 9.52 -17.87
CA GLN A 274 -1.20 10.43 -18.72
C GLN A 274 -2.08 11.41 -17.92
N GLN A 275 -1.81 11.55 -16.60
CA GLN A 275 -2.58 12.39 -15.68
C GLN A 275 -4.06 11.98 -15.58
N ARG A 276 -4.32 10.69 -15.71
CA ARG A 276 -5.64 10.08 -15.56
C ARG A 276 -5.72 9.31 -14.26
N LEU A 277 -6.85 9.39 -13.61
CA LEU A 277 -7.17 8.64 -12.40
C LEU A 277 -8.31 7.68 -12.69
N PHE A 278 -8.03 6.39 -12.60
CA PHE A 278 -9.06 5.36 -12.59
C PHE A 278 -9.57 5.13 -11.18
N ILE A 279 -10.87 5.13 -11.01
CA ILE A 279 -11.56 4.85 -9.75
C ILE A 279 -12.68 3.85 -9.99
N SER A 280 -12.85 2.93 -9.04
CA SER A 280 -13.86 1.89 -9.14
C SER A 280 -14.37 1.47 -7.76
N SER A 281 -15.64 1.16 -7.68
CA SER A 281 -16.23 0.59 -6.48
C SER A 281 -17.33 -0.42 -6.81
N ALA A 282 -17.52 -1.37 -5.89
CA ALA A 282 -18.63 -2.31 -5.87
C ALA A 282 -19.97 -1.60 -5.59
N TYR A 283 -21.02 -2.38 -5.33
CA TYR A 283 -22.33 -1.90 -4.86
C TYR A 283 -22.94 -0.80 -5.73
N ASN A 284 -22.98 -1.04 -7.04
CA ASN A 284 -23.48 -0.12 -8.08
C ASN A 284 -22.66 1.16 -8.30
N GLY A 285 -21.48 1.31 -7.70
CA GLY A 285 -20.60 2.46 -7.93
C GLY A 285 -20.00 2.48 -9.34
N GLY A 286 -19.63 1.31 -9.86
CA GLY A 286 -19.04 1.19 -11.19
C GLY A 286 -17.59 1.66 -11.25
N SER A 287 -17.11 1.82 -12.47
CA SER A 287 -15.77 2.30 -12.78
C SER A 287 -15.80 3.56 -13.61
N ARG A 288 -14.87 4.46 -13.39
CA ARG A 288 -14.69 5.67 -14.21
C ARG A 288 -13.24 6.05 -14.37
N MET A 289 -12.95 6.75 -15.46
CA MET A 289 -11.68 7.40 -15.69
C MET A 289 -11.90 8.90 -15.69
N ILE A 290 -11.11 9.61 -14.92
CA ILE A 290 -11.07 11.07 -14.92
C ILE A 290 -9.72 11.57 -15.37
N GLN A 291 -9.72 12.69 -16.09
CA GLN A 291 -8.53 13.46 -16.43
C GLN A 291 -8.38 14.59 -15.43
N LEU A 292 -7.21 14.69 -14.82
CA LEU A 292 -6.85 15.85 -14.00
C LEU A 292 -5.99 16.82 -14.82
N GLN A 293 -6.29 18.11 -14.71
CA GLN A 293 -5.50 19.18 -15.32
C GLN A 293 -5.28 20.27 -14.29
N SER A 294 -4.06 20.71 -14.13
CA SER A 294 -3.68 21.76 -13.17
C SER A 294 -3.10 22.96 -13.92
N ASP A 295 -3.57 24.15 -13.57
CA ASP A 295 -3.03 25.42 -14.01
C ASP A 295 -2.90 26.40 -12.83
N ARG A 296 -2.65 27.69 -13.12
CA ARG A 296 -2.50 28.72 -12.09
C ARG A 296 -3.78 29.02 -11.27
N THR A 297 -4.93 28.57 -11.73
CA THR A 297 -6.25 28.78 -11.10
C THR A 297 -6.67 27.62 -10.22
N GLY A 298 -6.00 26.46 -10.33
CA GLY A 298 -6.26 25.27 -9.56
C GLY A 298 -6.28 24.00 -10.40
N THR A 299 -6.82 22.93 -9.83
CA THR A 299 -6.98 21.63 -10.50
C THR A 299 -8.42 21.46 -10.97
N THR A 300 -8.59 21.09 -12.23
CA THR A 300 -9.88 20.77 -12.83
C THR A 300 -9.99 19.26 -13.09
N VAL A 301 -11.22 18.76 -13.03
CA VAL A 301 -11.56 17.34 -13.23
C VAL A 301 -12.46 17.21 -14.44
N GLN A 302 -12.10 16.34 -15.36
CA GLN A 302 -12.92 15.97 -16.51
C GLN A 302 -13.20 14.47 -16.51
N GLU A 303 -14.46 14.05 -16.41
CA GLU A 303 -14.80 12.65 -16.61
C GLU A 303 -14.62 12.28 -18.08
N LEU A 304 -13.80 11.25 -18.34
CA LEU A 304 -13.60 10.71 -19.69
C LEU A 304 -14.65 9.67 -20.04
N TRP A 305 -14.93 8.78 -19.09
CA TRP A 305 -15.96 7.75 -19.23
C TRP A 305 -16.39 7.20 -17.86
N HIS A 306 -17.58 6.58 -17.84
CA HIS A 306 -18.15 5.85 -16.71
C HIS A 306 -18.86 4.59 -17.19
N THR A 307 -18.71 3.49 -16.46
CA THR A 307 -19.40 2.23 -16.72
C THR A 307 -19.81 1.54 -15.42
N ASN A 308 -21.05 1.02 -15.35
CA ASN A 308 -21.52 0.21 -14.22
C ASN A 308 -21.30 -1.30 -14.43
N ARG A 309 -20.69 -1.71 -15.56
CA ARG A 309 -20.49 -3.13 -15.87
C ARG A 309 -19.29 -3.73 -15.16
N THR A 310 -18.28 -2.91 -14.87
CA THR A 310 -17.08 -3.31 -14.13
C THR A 310 -17.08 -2.61 -12.79
N ARG A 311 -16.90 -3.38 -11.74
CA ARG A 311 -17.02 -2.93 -10.35
C ARG A 311 -15.99 -3.68 -9.53
N LEU A 312 -14.99 -2.97 -9.00
CA LEU A 312 -13.98 -3.55 -8.14
C LEU A 312 -14.42 -3.40 -6.68
N HIS A 313 -14.25 -4.45 -5.90
CA HIS A 313 -14.58 -4.46 -4.49
C HIS A 313 -13.36 -4.01 -3.66
N PHE A 314 -12.63 -4.95 -3.06
CA PHE A 314 -11.44 -4.65 -2.26
C PHE A 314 -10.12 -5.03 -2.97
N SER A 315 -10.18 -5.72 -4.10
CA SER A 315 -8.98 -6.01 -4.88
C SER A 315 -8.42 -4.73 -5.53
N ASN A 316 -7.12 -4.74 -5.77
CA ASN A 316 -6.48 -3.66 -6.50
C ASN A 316 -6.71 -3.77 -8.01
N ALA A 317 -6.46 -2.68 -8.71
CA ALA A 317 -6.28 -2.66 -10.16
C ALA A 317 -4.88 -2.18 -10.51
N ILE A 318 -4.42 -2.56 -11.70
CA ILE A 318 -3.17 -2.09 -12.30
C ILE A 318 -3.40 -1.59 -13.71
N GLU A 319 -2.61 -0.61 -14.15
CA GLU A 319 -2.63 -0.13 -15.54
C GLU A 319 -1.41 -0.68 -16.28
N ILE A 320 -1.62 -1.42 -17.38
CA ILE A 320 -0.57 -1.96 -18.24
C ILE A 320 -0.82 -1.47 -19.66
N GLY A 321 0.01 -0.56 -20.14
CA GLY A 321 -0.18 0.08 -21.44
C GLY A 321 -1.49 0.87 -21.50
N ASN A 322 -2.46 0.46 -22.32
CA ASN A 322 -3.78 1.07 -22.41
C ASN A 322 -4.87 0.17 -21.79
N LEU A 323 -4.50 -0.74 -20.92
CA LEU A 323 -5.43 -1.61 -20.21
C LEU A 323 -5.43 -1.28 -18.72
N VAL A 324 -6.62 -1.20 -18.12
CA VAL A 324 -6.81 -1.25 -16.67
C VAL A 324 -7.36 -2.63 -16.33
N ILE A 325 -6.64 -3.37 -15.49
CA ILE A 325 -6.94 -4.75 -15.16
C ILE A 325 -7.25 -4.87 -13.67
N GLY A 326 -8.32 -5.56 -13.33
CA GLY A 326 -8.73 -5.84 -11.95
C GLY A 326 -9.86 -6.86 -11.87
N SER A 327 -10.10 -7.41 -10.70
CA SER A 327 -11.17 -8.38 -10.48
C SER A 327 -12.51 -7.66 -10.27
N SER A 328 -13.42 -7.82 -11.21
CA SER A 328 -14.75 -7.22 -11.20
C SER A 328 -15.80 -8.15 -10.58
N GLY A 329 -16.43 -7.69 -9.53
CA GLY A 329 -17.52 -8.38 -8.83
C GLY A 329 -17.84 -7.71 -7.51
N ASP A 330 -19.08 -7.85 -7.02
CA ASP A 330 -19.51 -7.39 -5.70
C ASP A 330 -19.34 -8.54 -4.68
N PHE A 331 -20.40 -8.90 -3.94
CA PHE A 331 -20.48 -10.17 -3.21
C PHE A 331 -20.71 -11.33 -4.20
N GLY A 332 -19.90 -12.37 -4.11
CA GLY A 332 -19.97 -13.53 -4.99
C GLY A 332 -18.84 -13.57 -6.02
N PRO A 333 -19.00 -14.33 -7.10
CA PRO A 333 -17.91 -14.55 -8.05
C PRO A 333 -17.39 -13.24 -8.65
N ALA A 334 -16.09 -13.07 -8.65
CA ALA A 334 -15.41 -11.99 -9.36
C ALA A 334 -14.70 -12.55 -10.60
N PHE A 335 -14.51 -11.71 -11.60
CA PHE A 335 -13.83 -12.09 -12.84
C PHE A 335 -12.71 -11.12 -13.13
N LEU A 336 -11.55 -11.62 -13.47
CA LEU A 336 -10.46 -10.77 -13.93
C LEU A 336 -10.89 -10.09 -15.25
N THR A 337 -10.89 -8.77 -15.28
CA THR A 337 -11.44 -7.98 -16.38
C THR A 337 -10.42 -6.92 -16.80
N ALA A 338 -10.19 -6.78 -18.10
CA ALA A 338 -9.44 -5.67 -18.66
C ALA A 338 -10.37 -4.68 -19.33
N LEU A 339 -10.21 -3.40 -19.00
CA LEU A 339 -10.86 -2.28 -19.65
C LEU A 339 -9.86 -1.52 -20.52
N ASN A 340 -10.32 -1.02 -21.66
CA ASN A 340 -9.58 -0.03 -22.42
C ASN A 340 -9.55 1.29 -21.60
N ALA A 341 -8.36 1.72 -21.20
CA ALA A 341 -8.19 2.90 -20.34
C ALA A 341 -8.71 4.21 -21.00
N THR A 342 -8.79 4.26 -22.33
CA THR A 342 -9.27 5.43 -23.08
C THR A 342 -10.78 5.47 -23.22
N THR A 343 -11.44 4.29 -23.43
CA THR A 343 -12.87 4.23 -23.78
C THR A 343 -13.75 3.66 -22.66
N GLY A 344 -13.17 2.94 -21.69
CA GLY A 344 -13.91 2.22 -20.66
C GLY A 344 -14.59 0.95 -21.14
N GLU A 345 -14.36 0.56 -22.39
CA GLU A 345 -14.91 -0.69 -22.94
C GLU A 345 -14.18 -1.89 -22.39
N GLU A 346 -14.91 -2.96 -22.09
CA GLU A 346 -14.34 -4.24 -21.71
C GLU A 346 -13.62 -4.84 -22.94
N VAL A 347 -12.30 -5.07 -22.78
CA VAL A 347 -11.48 -5.68 -23.84
C VAL A 347 -11.57 -7.19 -23.75
N TRP A 348 -11.42 -7.74 -22.53
CA TRP A 348 -11.58 -9.18 -22.27
C TRP A 348 -11.97 -9.44 -20.81
N ARG A 349 -12.45 -10.66 -20.56
CA ARG A 349 -12.80 -11.16 -19.22
C ARG A 349 -12.35 -12.60 -19.07
N GLU A 350 -11.61 -12.88 -17.99
CA GLU A 350 -11.14 -14.21 -17.62
C GLU A 350 -11.93 -14.71 -16.40
N ARG A 351 -12.34 -15.98 -16.43
CA ARG A 351 -13.22 -16.60 -15.44
C ARG A 351 -12.55 -17.73 -14.64
N SER A 352 -11.30 -18.05 -14.94
CA SER A 352 -10.59 -19.14 -14.29
C SER A 352 -9.95 -18.79 -12.97
N PHE A 353 -10.02 -17.52 -12.58
CA PHE A 353 -9.53 -17.02 -11.30
C PHE A 353 -10.70 -16.54 -10.44
N ALA A 354 -10.59 -16.73 -9.13
CA ALA A 354 -11.41 -16.07 -8.13
C ALA A 354 -11.03 -14.58 -8.03
N ARG A 355 -11.52 -13.86 -7.03
CA ARG A 355 -11.13 -12.46 -6.82
C ARG A 355 -9.65 -12.38 -6.52
N ALA A 356 -8.91 -11.62 -7.33
CA ALA A 356 -7.47 -11.61 -7.28
C ALA A 356 -6.88 -10.23 -6.98
N HIS A 357 -5.74 -10.25 -6.31
CA HIS A 357 -4.82 -9.14 -6.22
C HIS A 357 -3.70 -9.28 -7.25
N LEU A 358 -3.28 -8.15 -7.80
CA LEU A 358 -2.39 -8.07 -8.94
C LEU A 358 -1.13 -7.30 -8.60
N LEU A 359 0.00 -7.75 -9.15
CA LEU A 359 1.29 -7.09 -9.12
C LEU A 359 1.91 -7.20 -10.51
N TYR A 360 2.63 -6.19 -10.98
CA TYR A 360 3.30 -6.19 -12.28
C TYR A 360 4.80 -5.94 -12.13
N ALA A 361 5.59 -6.84 -12.66
CA ALA A 361 7.04 -6.77 -12.64
C ALA A 361 7.62 -7.49 -13.86
N ASP A 362 8.68 -6.96 -14.47
CA ASP A 362 9.41 -7.59 -15.58
C ASP A 362 8.53 -8.08 -16.73
N ASP A 363 7.57 -7.24 -17.13
CA ASP A 363 6.60 -7.53 -18.20
C ASP A 363 5.71 -8.75 -17.94
N VAL A 364 5.61 -9.18 -16.68
CA VAL A 364 4.66 -10.20 -16.25
C VAL A 364 3.74 -9.69 -15.15
N MET A 365 2.53 -10.19 -15.15
CA MET A 365 1.57 -10.00 -14.06
C MET A 365 1.66 -11.19 -13.11
N ILE A 366 1.85 -10.89 -11.84
CA ILE A 366 1.75 -11.86 -10.74
C ILE A 366 0.37 -11.68 -10.12
N LEU A 367 -0.36 -12.75 -9.96
CA LEU A 367 -1.73 -12.77 -9.47
C LEU A 367 -1.83 -13.75 -8.30
N VAL A 368 -2.45 -13.29 -7.20
CA VAL A 368 -2.87 -14.16 -6.09
C VAL A 368 -4.36 -13.97 -5.91
N ASP A 369 -5.13 -15.04 -6.04
CA ASP A 369 -6.58 -14.98 -5.87
C ASP A 369 -7.03 -15.38 -4.46
N GLU A 370 -8.30 -15.11 -4.15
CA GLU A 370 -8.87 -15.33 -2.81
C GLU A 370 -8.93 -16.79 -2.39
N ASP A 371 -8.83 -17.73 -3.34
CA ASP A 371 -8.75 -19.18 -3.10
C ASP A 371 -7.30 -19.64 -2.84
N GLY A 372 -6.35 -18.70 -2.83
CA GLY A 372 -4.93 -18.97 -2.54
C GLY A 372 -4.12 -19.46 -3.71
N GLU A 373 -4.59 -19.22 -4.92
CA GLU A 373 -3.89 -19.61 -6.13
C GLU A 373 -2.94 -18.50 -6.61
N LEU A 374 -1.67 -18.86 -6.86
CA LEU A 374 -0.67 -18.00 -7.48
C LEU A 374 -0.60 -18.28 -8.97
N ALA A 375 -0.58 -17.25 -9.81
CA ALA A 375 -0.28 -17.36 -11.22
C ALA A 375 0.73 -16.29 -11.68
N ILE A 376 1.52 -16.66 -12.69
CA ILE A 376 2.36 -15.75 -13.48
C ILE A 376 1.83 -15.74 -14.91
N ALA A 377 1.57 -14.55 -15.45
CA ALA A 377 0.93 -14.40 -16.73
C ALA A 377 1.48 -13.19 -17.51
N SER A 378 1.42 -13.26 -18.83
CA SER A 378 1.51 -12.09 -19.70
C SER A 378 0.11 -11.61 -20.08
N VAL A 379 -0.05 -10.31 -20.25
CA VAL A 379 -1.33 -9.70 -20.61
C VAL A 379 -1.19 -8.79 -21.82
N SER A 380 -2.19 -8.83 -22.68
CA SER A 380 -2.28 -8.01 -23.88
C SER A 380 -3.73 -7.64 -24.19
N ALA A 381 -3.97 -6.95 -25.28
CA ALA A 381 -5.33 -6.69 -25.77
C ALA A 381 -6.06 -7.98 -26.23
N ASP A 382 -5.32 -9.03 -26.54
CA ASP A 382 -5.90 -10.31 -26.98
C ASP A 382 -6.35 -11.22 -25.81
N GLY A 383 -5.89 -10.91 -24.58
CA GLY A 383 -6.22 -11.69 -23.38
C GLY A 383 -5.05 -11.84 -22.41
N ILE A 384 -5.18 -12.84 -21.55
CA ILE A 384 -4.18 -13.29 -20.58
C ILE A 384 -3.58 -14.64 -21.03
N GLU A 385 -2.27 -14.73 -21.00
CA GLU A 385 -1.52 -15.97 -21.21
C GLU A 385 -0.87 -16.40 -19.88
N VAL A 386 -1.43 -17.44 -19.27
CA VAL A 386 -0.91 -17.99 -18.00
C VAL A 386 0.29 -18.88 -18.28
N HIS A 387 1.44 -18.51 -17.75
CA HIS A 387 2.70 -19.25 -17.91
C HIS A 387 2.89 -20.33 -16.85
N ALA A 388 2.52 -20.02 -15.62
CA ALA A 388 2.57 -20.94 -14.49
C ALA A 388 1.44 -20.62 -13.50
N ARG A 389 0.96 -21.68 -12.81
CA ARG A 389 -0.14 -21.60 -11.86
C ARG A 389 -0.02 -22.69 -10.79
N THR A 390 -0.25 -22.36 -9.53
CA THR A 390 -0.18 -23.30 -8.41
C THR A 390 -1.04 -22.84 -7.24
N ALA A 391 -1.66 -23.79 -6.52
CA ALA A 391 -2.31 -23.51 -5.24
C ALA A 391 -1.25 -23.44 -4.13
N LEU A 392 -1.28 -22.36 -3.33
CA LEU A 392 -0.30 -22.09 -2.28
C LEU A 392 -0.93 -21.99 -0.89
N LEU A 393 -2.08 -21.35 -0.79
CA LEU A 393 -2.75 -20.96 0.45
C LEU A 393 -4.10 -21.68 0.54
N GLU A 394 -4.62 -21.84 1.74
CA GLU A 394 -5.86 -22.64 1.96
C GLU A 394 -7.03 -21.79 2.45
N GLU A 395 -6.76 -20.62 3.05
CA GLU A 395 -7.75 -19.71 3.62
C GLU A 395 -7.94 -18.50 2.69
N ASN A 396 -8.83 -17.58 3.05
CA ASN A 396 -9.05 -16.36 2.28
C ASN A 396 -7.76 -15.54 2.10
N ALA A 397 -7.16 -15.60 0.92
CA ALA A 397 -5.94 -14.87 0.56
C ALA A 397 -6.28 -13.46 0.06
N TRP A 398 -6.83 -12.61 0.93
CA TRP A 398 -7.25 -11.24 0.59
C TRP A 398 -6.15 -10.20 0.73
N THR A 399 -4.92 -10.63 0.98
CA THR A 399 -3.76 -9.74 1.08
C THR A 399 -3.04 -9.72 -0.27
N PRO A 400 -2.78 -8.53 -0.86
CA PRO A 400 -1.98 -8.46 -2.08
C PRO A 400 -0.56 -8.93 -1.83
N PRO A 401 0.06 -9.60 -2.83
CA PRO A 401 1.43 -10.04 -2.74
C PRO A 401 2.41 -8.86 -2.70
N SER A 402 3.59 -9.08 -2.13
CA SER A 402 4.71 -8.12 -2.11
C SER A 402 5.94 -8.77 -2.74
N LEU A 403 6.61 -8.05 -3.64
CA LEU A 403 7.78 -8.57 -4.38
C LEU A 403 9.00 -7.69 -4.12
N VAL A 404 10.11 -8.33 -3.71
CA VAL A 404 11.39 -7.68 -3.48
C VAL A 404 12.50 -8.49 -4.14
N GLY A 405 13.14 -7.94 -5.18
CA GLY A 405 14.00 -8.74 -6.05
C GLY A 405 13.19 -9.85 -6.71
N SER A 406 13.61 -11.10 -6.54
CA SER A 406 12.83 -12.29 -6.97
C SER A 406 12.00 -12.91 -5.86
N THR A 407 12.04 -12.37 -4.64
CA THR A 407 11.33 -12.93 -3.49
C THR A 407 9.90 -12.40 -3.40
N LEU A 408 8.93 -13.30 -3.54
CA LEU A 408 7.51 -13.01 -3.35
C LEU A 408 7.08 -13.38 -1.94
N TYR A 409 6.46 -12.43 -1.24
CA TYR A 409 5.84 -12.66 0.05
C TYR A 409 4.33 -12.69 -0.12
N VAL A 410 3.70 -13.75 0.38
CA VAL A 410 2.24 -13.93 0.36
C VAL A 410 1.74 -14.40 1.71
N ARG A 411 0.49 -14.10 2.00
CA ARG A 411 -0.18 -14.58 3.21
C ARG A 411 -1.68 -14.78 2.96
N ASP A 412 -2.26 -15.67 3.74
CA ASP A 412 -3.69 -15.72 4.01
C ASP A 412 -4.01 -15.26 5.45
N ARG A 413 -5.14 -15.70 6.00
CA ARG A 413 -5.56 -15.36 7.37
C ARG A 413 -4.68 -15.96 8.46
N HIS A 414 -3.99 -17.09 8.20
CA HIS A 414 -3.36 -17.91 9.23
C HIS A 414 -1.90 -18.23 8.98
N GLU A 415 -1.40 -17.99 7.79
CA GLU A 415 0.00 -18.25 7.46
C GLU A 415 0.61 -17.18 6.55
N ILE A 416 1.93 -17.11 6.60
CA ILE A 416 2.75 -16.27 5.74
C ILE A 416 3.92 -17.08 5.20
N MET A 417 4.31 -16.82 3.94
CA MET A 417 5.42 -17.50 3.30
C MET A 417 6.23 -16.57 2.40
N ALA A 418 7.48 -16.95 2.15
CA ALA A 418 8.34 -16.36 1.14
C ALA A 418 8.67 -17.41 0.07
N LEU A 419 8.58 -16.99 -1.18
CA LEU A 419 8.81 -17.82 -2.36
C LEU A 419 9.88 -17.15 -3.23
N ASP A 420 10.75 -17.96 -3.84
CA ASP A 420 11.68 -17.50 -4.84
C ASP A 420 11.06 -17.69 -6.24
N LEU A 421 10.82 -16.58 -6.92
CA LEU A 421 10.34 -16.56 -8.29
C LEU A 421 11.47 -16.39 -9.33
N GLY A 422 12.73 -16.36 -8.90
CA GLY A 422 13.90 -16.26 -9.79
C GLY A 422 14.12 -17.52 -10.63
N GLU A 423 14.91 -17.37 -11.74
CA GLU A 423 15.30 -18.45 -12.65
C GLU A 423 16.26 -19.46 -12.00
#